data_aaab4381187192c9c143be2ce78700c8
#
_entry.id   aaab4381187192c9c143be2ce78700c8
#
_cell.length_a   1.000
_cell.length_b   1.000
_cell.length_c   1.000
_cell.angle_alpha   90.00
_cell.angle_beta   90.00
_cell.angle_gamma   90.00
#
_symmetry.space_group_name_H-M   'P 1'
#
loop_
_entity.id
_entity.type
_entity.pdbx_description
1 polymer ?
#
loop_
_entity_poly.entity_id
_entity_poly.type
_entity_poly.pdbx_seq_one_letter_code
_entity_poly.pdbx_strand_id
1 'polypeptide(L)'
;MRITENNIENIPIKERALVRALLNDLAEINHNLPLHSPNLELEWIDEHTEYSPERTDPCPDFYGMYRVWRGDDYIGVEMDLDTLDSALCLLYNFVVGNE
;
A
#
# COMPACT_ATOMS: atom_id res chain seq x y z
N MET A 1 1.69 -0.91 -10.56
CA MET A 1 1.59 0.57 -10.60
C MET A 1 1.88 1.13 -9.22
N ARG A 2 2.85 1.99 -9.10
CA ARG A 2 3.15 2.69 -7.84
C ARG A 2 1.97 3.60 -7.49
N ILE A 3 1.52 3.53 -6.25
CA ILE A 3 0.34 4.26 -5.83
C ILE A 3 0.75 5.55 -5.12
N THR A 4 0.15 6.65 -5.55
CA THR A 4 0.26 7.95 -4.90
C THR A 4 -1.15 8.52 -4.77
N GLU A 5 -1.30 9.63 -4.07
CA GLU A 5 -2.60 10.29 -3.99
C GLU A 5 -3.11 10.74 -5.35
N ASN A 6 -2.22 10.92 -6.33
CA ASN A 6 -2.60 11.37 -7.66
C ASN A 6 -3.26 10.27 -8.50
N ASN A 7 -3.03 9.01 -8.18
CA ASN A 7 -3.57 7.90 -8.96
C ASN A 7 -4.38 6.91 -8.13
N ILE A 8 -4.74 7.27 -6.93
CA ILE A 8 -5.47 6.38 -6.03
C ILE A 8 -6.83 5.95 -6.60
N GLU A 9 -7.38 6.75 -7.49
CA GLU A 9 -8.65 6.45 -8.15
C GLU A 9 -8.59 5.24 -9.09
N ASN A 10 -7.39 4.75 -9.39
CA ASN A 10 -7.21 3.56 -10.24
C ASN A 10 -7.35 2.25 -9.47
N ILE A 11 -7.41 2.30 -8.14
CA ILE A 11 -7.60 1.11 -7.33
C ILE A 11 -9.08 0.93 -6.97
N PRO A 12 -9.47 -0.25 -6.46
CA PRO A 12 -10.86 -0.48 -6.10
C PRO A 12 -11.40 0.54 -5.12
N ILE A 13 -12.62 1.00 -5.35
CA ILE A 13 -13.26 2.03 -4.52
C ILE A 13 -13.30 1.61 -3.05
N LYS A 14 -13.56 0.33 -2.79
CA LYS A 14 -13.65 -0.20 -1.42
C LYS A 14 -12.34 -0.05 -0.65
N GLU A 15 -11.22 -0.01 -1.36
CA GLU A 15 -9.91 0.01 -0.74
C GLU A 15 -9.30 1.40 -0.63
N ARG A 16 -9.86 2.38 -1.34
CA ARG A 16 -9.26 3.71 -1.46
C ARG A 16 -9.05 4.41 -0.12
N ALA A 17 -10.04 4.34 0.76
CA ALA A 17 -9.95 5.03 2.04
C ALA A 17 -8.81 4.46 2.90
N LEU A 18 -8.72 3.13 2.98
CA LEU A 18 -7.66 2.50 3.76
C LEU A 18 -6.29 2.71 3.11
N VAL A 19 -6.22 2.59 1.78
CA VAL A 19 -4.95 2.83 1.07
C VAL A 19 -4.49 4.27 1.27
N ARG A 20 -5.39 5.24 1.26
CA ARG A 20 -5.03 6.64 1.54
C ARG A 20 -4.44 6.78 2.94
N ALA A 21 -5.03 6.12 3.92
CA ALA A 21 -4.50 6.11 5.29
C ALA A 21 -3.11 5.47 5.34
N LEU A 22 -2.92 4.36 4.61
CA LEU A 22 -1.62 3.69 4.55
C LEU A 22 -0.55 4.55 3.86
N LEU A 23 -0.93 5.31 2.84
CA LEU A 23 -0.01 6.25 2.21
C LEU A 23 0.44 7.34 3.18
N ASN A 24 -0.45 7.83 4.03
CA ASN A 24 -0.09 8.78 5.07
C ASN A 24 0.86 8.17 6.08
N ASP A 25 0.62 6.93 6.50
CA ASP A 25 1.50 6.22 7.42
C ASP A 25 2.88 5.99 6.79
N LEU A 26 2.93 5.64 5.52
CA LEU A 26 4.19 5.49 4.79
C LEU A 26 4.96 6.81 4.73
N ALA A 27 4.28 7.92 4.51
CA ALA A 27 4.92 9.22 4.48
C ALA A 27 5.58 9.54 5.83
N GLU A 28 4.93 9.24 6.95
CA GLU A 28 5.51 9.43 8.26
C GLU A 28 6.67 8.49 8.52
N ILE A 29 6.54 7.23 8.11
CA ILE A 29 7.63 6.26 8.23
C ILE A 29 8.85 6.78 7.46
N ASN A 30 8.65 7.20 6.22
CA ASN A 30 9.74 7.71 5.38
C ASN A 30 10.41 8.94 5.99
N HIS A 31 9.62 9.81 6.62
CA HIS A 31 10.14 11.00 7.28
C HIS A 31 11.06 10.65 8.45
N ASN A 32 10.82 9.51 9.09
CA ASN A 32 11.59 9.07 10.26
C ASN A 32 12.70 8.07 9.93
N LEU A 33 12.84 7.69 8.67
CA LEU A 33 13.94 6.83 8.24
C LEU A 33 15.25 7.65 8.15
N PRO A 34 16.41 6.98 8.29
CA PRO A 34 17.69 7.66 8.09
C PRO A 34 17.79 8.30 6.71
N LEU A 35 18.53 9.41 6.61
CA LEU A 35 18.65 10.17 5.37
C LEU A 35 19.15 9.34 4.18
N HIS A 36 19.91 8.28 4.45
CA HIS A 36 20.49 7.45 3.40
C HIS A 36 19.60 6.25 3.03
N SER A 37 18.49 6.06 3.74
CA SER A 37 17.58 4.96 3.44
C SER A 37 16.68 5.36 2.28
N PRO A 38 16.50 4.46 1.29
CA PRO A 38 15.50 4.69 0.26
C PRO A 38 14.11 4.76 0.86
N ASN A 39 13.25 5.57 0.26
CA ASN A 39 11.87 5.68 0.70
C ASN A 39 11.11 4.40 0.38
N LEU A 40 10.15 4.07 1.25
CA LEU A 40 9.19 3.00 1.01
C LEU A 40 8.09 3.52 0.09
N GLU A 41 7.70 2.67 -0.86
CA GLU A 41 6.63 2.98 -1.80
C GLU A 41 5.68 1.81 -1.88
N LEU A 42 4.42 2.10 -2.19
CA LEU A 42 3.37 1.10 -2.32
C LEU A 42 3.04 0.87 -3.79
N GLU A 43 2.94 -0.39 -4.18
CA GLU A 43 2.52 -0.77 -5.52
C GLU A 43 1.23 -1.56 -5.47
N TRP A 44 0.31 -1.23 -6.37
CA TRP A 44 -0.87 -2.06 -6.63
C TRP A 44 -0.60 -2.95 -7.83
N ILE A 45 -0.86 -4.24 -7.68
CA ILE A 45 -0.61 -5.23 -8.71
C ILE A 45 -1.92 -5.53 -9.39
N ASP A 46 -2.05 -5.07 -10.63
CA ASP A 46 -3.28 -5.20 -11.40
C ASP A 46 -3.29 -6.39 -12.36
N GLU A 47 -2.17 -7.06 -12.51
CA GLU A 47 -2.03 -8.17 -13.45
C GLU A 47 -2.80 -9.43 -13.06
N HIS A 48 -3.29 -9.48 -11.84
CA HIS A 48 -4.17 -10.57 -11.40
C HIS A 48 -5.63 -10.26 -11.62
N THR A 49 -5.94 -9.13 -12.26
CA THR A 49 -7.27 -8.62 -12.12
C THR A 49 -7.98 -8.50 -13.45
N GLU A 50 -8.98 -9.30 -13.59
CA GLU A 50 -10.12 -8.96 -14.39
C GLU A 50 -10.93 -7.84 -13.72
N TYR A 51 -10.37 -7.19 -12.73
CA TYR A 51 -11.02 -6.15 -11.98
C TYR A 51 -10.98 -4.82 -12.74
N SER A 52 -12.14 -4.23 -12.91
CA SER A 52 -12.29 -2.88 -13.39
C SER A 52 -12.72 -1.99 -12.24
N PRO A 53 -12.10 -0.82 -12.02
CA PRO A 53 -12.56 0.11 -10.99
C PRO A 53 -14.01 0.54 -11.18
N GLU A 54 -14.51 0.46 -12.42
CA GLU A 54 -15.89 0.80 -12.76
C GLU A 54 -16.87 -0.35 -12.54
N ARG A 55 -16.37 -1.51 -12.20
CA ARG A 55 -17.20 -2.68 -12.01
C ARG A 55 -18.08 -2.50 -10.77
N THR A 56 -19.38 -2.57 -10.98
CA THR A 56 -20.36 -2.44 -9.91
C THR A 56 -20.81 -3.78 -9.35
N ASP A 57 -20.41 -4.87 -9.99
CA ASP A 57 -20.78 -6.21 -9.52
C ASP A 57 -20.15 -6.46 -8.16
N PRO A 58 -20.91 -6.95 -7.20
CA PRO A 58 -20.31 -7.39 -5.96
C PRO A 58 -19.47 -8.63 -6.24
N CYS A 59 -18.17 -8.46 -6.30
CA CYS A 59 -17.26 -9.58 -6.22
C CYS A 59 -16.69 -9.53 -4.81
N PRO A 60 -17.40 -10.06 -3.82
CA PRO A 60 -17.08 -9.83 -2.41
C PRO A 60 -15.74 -10.40 -2.00
N ASP A 61 -15.21 -11.33 -2.77
CA ASP A 61 -13.97 -12.01 -2.45
C ASP A 61 -12.77 -11.46 -3.20
N PHE A 62 -12.97 -10.39 -3.97
CA PHE A 62 -11.88 -9.83 -4.75
C PHE A 62 -11.30 -8.59 -4.09
N TYR A 63 -10.05 -8.70 -3.69
CA TYR A 63 -9.26 -7.61 -3.14
C TYR A 63 -8.01 -7.44 -4.00
N GLY A 64 -7.57 -6.20 -4.15
CA GLY A 64 -6.32 -5.92 -4.83
C GLY A 64 -5.14 -6.53 -4.08
N MET A 65 -4.10 -6.82 -4.81
CA MET A 65 -2.84 -7.28 -4.23
C MET A 65 -1.85 -6.12 -4.25
N TYR A 66 -1.03 -6.06 -3.22
CA TYR A 66 -0.12 -4.95 -3.01
C TYR A 66 1.30 -5.46 -2.76
N ARG A 67 2.25 -4.60 -3.04
CA ARG A 67 3.66 -4.87 -2.81
C ARG A 67 4.31 -3.61 -2.27
N VAL A 68 5.23 -3.77 -1.33
CA VAL A 68 5.98 -2.64 -0.77
C VAL A 68 7.38 -2.64 -1.37
N TRP A 69 7.83 -1.50 -1.84
CA TRP A 69 9.15 -1.29 -2.42
C TRP A 69 10.00 -0.43 -1.51
N ARG A 70 11.27 -0.74 -1.47
CA ARG A 70 12.29 0.11 -0.85
C ARG A 70 13.33 0.43 -1.93
N GLY A 71 13.21 1.60 -2.52
CA GLY A 71 14.02 1.93 -3.68
C GLY A 71 13.69 1.01 -4.85
N ASP A 72 14.66 0.26 -5.34
CA ASP A 72 14.51 -0.67 -6.45
C ASP A 72 14.20 -2.10 -6.02
N ASP A 73 14.19 -2.35 -4.71
CA ASP A 73 13.93 -3.68 -4.16
C ASP A 73 12.56 -3.74 -3.51
N TYR A 74 11.77 -4.76 -3.84
CA TYR A 74 10.53 -4.96 -3.11
C TYR A 74 10.80 -5.77 -1.84
N ILE A 75 10.02 -5.47 -0.81
CA ILE A 75 10.13 -6.10 0.49
C ILE A 75 8.97 -7.07 0.64
N GLY A 76 9.28 -8.35 0.78
CA GLY A 76 8.28 -9.38 1.00
C GLY A 76 7.61 -9.83 -0.29
N VAL A 77 6.46 -10.45 -0.13
CA VAL A 77 5.67 -11.01 -1.21
C VAL A 77 4.44 -10.15 -1.45
N GLU A 78 3.71 -10.48 -2.52
CA GLU A 78 2.41 -9.88 -2.75
C GLU A 78 1.49 -10.16 -1.56
N MET A 79 0.77 -9.14 -1.12
CA MET A 79 -0.10 -9.28 0.03
C MET A 79 -1.43 -8.58 -0.20
N ASP A 80 -2.47 -9.08 0.45
CA ASP A 80 -3.75 -8.41 0.43
C ASP A 80 -3.73 -7.18 1.33
N LEU A 81 -4.79 -6.40 1.27
CA LEU A 81 -4.85 -5.13 1.99
C LEU A 81 -4.82 -5.32 3.51
N ASP A 82 -5.47 -6.36 4.03
CA ASP A 82 -5.48 -6.62 5.47
C ASP A 82 -4.09 -6.99 5.97
N THR A 83 -3.37 -7.82 5.24
CA THR A 83 -1.99 -8.19 5.58
C THR A 83 -1.07 -6.96 5.49
N LEU A 84 -1.26 -6.15 4.45
CA LEU A 84 -0.49 -4.92 4.28
C LEU A 84 -0.73 -3.96 5.44
N ASP A 85 -1.98 -3.77 5.84
CA ASP A 85 -2.34 -2.90 6.96
C ASP A 85 -1.65 -3.36 8.24
N SER A 86 -1.69 -4.64 8.54
CA SER A 86 -1.03 -5.20 9.71
C SER A 86 0.48 -5.00 9.66
N ALA A 87 1.09 -5.25 8.51
CA ALA A 87 2.54 -5.09 8.33
C ALA A 87 2.97 -3.64 8.49
N LEU A 88 2.25 -2.71 7.89
CA LEU A 88 2.57 -1.28 8.00
C LEU A 88 2.31 -0.74 9.39
N CYS A 89 1.31 -1.26 10.10
CA CYS A 89 1.06 -0.88 11.48
C CYS A 89 2.24 -1.27 12.37
N LEU A 90 2.77 -2.47 12.21
CA LEU A 90 3.93 -2.91 12.96
C LEU A 90 5.16 -2.05 12.64
N LEU A 91 5.38 -1.78 11.36
CA LEU A 91 6.51 -0.96 10.94
C LEU A 91 6.37 0.48 11.45
N TYR A 92 5.17 1.04 11.37
CA TYR A 92 4.89 2.37 11.89
C TYR A 92 5.22 2.46 13.38
N ASN A 93 4.75 1.49 14.17
CA ASN A 93 5.03 1.46 15.60
C ASN A 93 6.52 1.32 15.88
N PHE A 94 7.24 0.58 15.07
CA PHE A 94 8.66 0.40 15.23
C PHE A 94 9.46 1.67 14.90
N VAL A 95 9.07 2.37 13.83
CA VAL A 95 9.85 3.52 13.31
C VAL A 95 9.40 4.83 13.95
N VAL A 96 8.09 5.04 14.08
CA VAL A 96 7.52 6.31 14.51
C VAL A 96 7.10 6.30 15.96
N GLY A 97 6.45 5.22 16.39
CA GLY A 97 5.86 5.12 17.72
C GLY A 97 6.82 4.64 18.80
N ASN A 98 8.04 4.33 18.46
CA ASN A 98 9.00 3.75 19.39
C ASN A 98 9.83 4.84 20.05
N GLU A 99 9.29 5.38 21.08
CA GLU A 99 10.01 6.36 21.88
C GLU A 99 10.59 5.71 23.13
#